data_1e5a4b3866791bbec4d0117df5ddf048
#
_entry.id   1e5a4b3866791bbec4d0117df5ddf048
#
_cell.length_a   1.000
_cell.length_b   1.000
_cell.length_c   1.000
_cell.angle_alpha   90.00
_cell.angle_beta   90.00
_cell.angle_gamma   90.00
#
_symmetry.space_group_name_H-M   'P 1'
#
loop_
_entity.id
_entity.type
_entity.pdbx_description
1 polymer ?
#
loop_
_entity_poly.entity_id
_entity_poly.type
_entity_poly.pdbx_seq_one_letter_code
_entity_poly.pdbx_strand_id
1 'polypeptide(L)'
;MEPICVTRRDVLKTAPAVVMPASLGAGLLTGLNRVVQAEVPDNPLRSDRKIRVGVVGGGFGCSFQWHEHPNCIVHAVSDLRTDRRDALMQTYPCSRSYESLEKLILDKQIEAVAIFTGAPDHARHVVMTLNAGKHAISAVPACLTLEEAQQIMKETKEKTGLRYMMAETNYCTQHCIAARKLYQDGKFGQGA
;
A
#
# COMPACT_ATOMS: atom_id res chain seq x y z
N MET A 1 -15.23 23.08 -3.60
CA MET A 1 -13.93 22.86 -2.96
C MET A 1 -13.45 21.52 -3.49
N GLU A 2 -12.56 21.56 -4.49
CA GLU A 2 -12.01 20.33 -5.11
C GLU A 2 -11.02 19.65 -4.17
N PRO A 3 -11.04 18.34 -4.05
CA PRO A 3 -10.00 17.63 -3.31
C PRO A 3 -8.73 17.60 -4.15
N ILE A 4 -7.74 18.37 -3.76
CA ILE A 4 -6.40 18.34 -4.35
C ILE A 4 -5.74 17.03 -3.92
N CYS A 5 -5.56 16.11 -4.86
CA CYS A 5 -4.75 14.92 -4.65
C CYS A 5 -3.27 15.36 -4.67
N VAL A 6 -2.70 15.61 -3.50
CA VAL A 6 -1.27 15.98 -3.35
C VAL A 6 -0.44 14.71 -3.36
N THR A 7 0.37 14.51 -4.39
CA THR A 7 1.28 13.36 -4.49
C THR A 7 2.60 13.65 -3.75
N ARG A 8 3.33 12.60 -3.36
CA ARG A 8 4.67 12.74 -2.76
C ARG A 8 5.65 13.55 -3.63
N ARG A 9 5.46 13.56 -4.95
CA ARG A 9 6.25 14.38 -5.90
C ARG A 9 5.99 15.87 -5.73
N ASP A 10 4.79 16.29 -5.33
CA ASP A 10 4.45 17.70 -5.20
C ASP A 10 5.09 18.31 -3.94
N VAL A 11 5.29 17.50 -2.91
CA VAL A 11 5.98 17.91 -1.67
C VAL A 11 7.50 18.12 -1.90
N LEU A 12 8.10 17.37 -2.82
CA LEU A 12 9.53 17.48 -3.12
C LEU A 12 9.89 18.67 -4.02
N LYS A 13 8.92 19.27 -4.72
CA LYS A 13 9.13 20.43 -5.58
C LYS A 13 9.15 21.77 -4.83
N THR A 14 8.74 21.80 -3.58
CA THR A 14 8.63 23.02 -2.76
C THR A 14 9.76 23.20 -1.74
N ALA A 15 10.77 22.32 -1.73
CA ALA A 15 11.93 22.49 -0.86
C ALA A 15 12.83 23.60 -1.43
N PRO A 16 13.13 24.69 -0.67
CA PRO A 16 14.06 25.71 -1.14
C PRO A 16 15.46 25.12 -1.27
N ALA A 17 16.08 25.36 -2.43
CA ALA A 17 17.48 25.04 -2.65
C ALA A 17 18.35 25.89 -1.70
N VAL A 18 18.94 25.26 -0.70
CA VAL A 18 19.96 25.90 0.13
C VAL A 18 21.24 25.96 -0.71
N VAL A 19 21.51 27.14 -1.28
CA VAL A 19 22.78 27.45 -1.94
C VAL A 19 23.78 27.73 -0.83
N MET A 20 24.72 26.82 -0.59
CA MET A 20 25.89 27.10 0.24
C MET A 20 26.97 27.80 -0.61
N PRO A 21 27.60 28.86 -0.11
CA PRO A 21 28.70 29.51 -0.83
C PRO A 21 29.97 28.67 -0.75
N ALA A 22 30.56 28.44 -1.91
CA ALA A 22 31.89 27.86 -2.03
C ALA A 22 32.95 28.87 -1.65
N SER A 23 33.64 28.69 -0.52
CA SER A 23 35.02 29.17 -0.38
C SER A 23 35.72 28.57 0.83
N LEU A 24 36.97 28.13 0.61
CA LEU A 24 38.10 27.93 1.53
C LEU A 24 38.20 26.59 2.30
N GLY A 25 39.22 25.84 1.93
CA GLY A 25 39.82 24.80 2.80
C GLY A 25 40.21 23.53 2.10
N ALA A 26 41.22 23.57 1.21
CA ALA A 26 41.92 22.35 0.80
C ALA A 26 42.80 21.87 1.96
N GLY A 27 42.48 20.71 2.52
CA GLY A 27 43.34 20.04 3.49
C GLY A 27 42.60 19.06 4.40
N LEU A 28 42.91 17.80 4.25
CA LEU A 28 42.63 16.70 5.22
C LEU A 28 41.17 16.32 5.51
N LEU A 29 40.47 15.73 4.58
CA LEU A 29 39.34 14.84 4.88
C LEU A 29 39.15 13.77 3.77
N THR A 30 40.24 13.01 3.51
CA THR A 30 40.14 11.75 2.72
C THR A 30 39.76 10.57 3.61
N GLY A 31 38.63 10.60 4.25
CA GLY A 31 38.31 9.52 5.17
C GLY A 31 36.84 9.26 5.51
N LEU A 32 35.89 10.05 5.04
CA LEU A 32 34.52 9.91 5.54
C LEU A 32 33.41 9.99 4.49
N ASN A 33 33.68 9.63 3.25
CA ASN A 33 32.61 9.51 2.24
C ASN A 33 32.50 8.08 1.69
N ARG A 34 32.62 7.09 2.57
CA ARG A 34 32.04 5.80 2.29
C ARG A 34 30.56 5.91 2.69
N VAL A 35 29.75 6.46 1.80
CA VAL A 35 28.31 6.14 1.79
C VAL A 35 28.28 4.62 1.73
N VAL A 36 28.01 3.99 2.87
CA VAL A 36 27.65 2.57 2.91
C VAL A 36 26.38 2.49 2.09
N GLN A 37 26.52 2.26 0.80
CA GLN A 37 25.42 1.71 0.02
C GLN A 37 25.15 0.37 0.71
N ALA A 38 24.13 0.39 1.59
CA ALA A 38 23.56 -0.85 2.08
C ALA A 38 23.15 -1.61 0.81
N GLU A 39 23.89 -2.66 0.50
CA GLU A 39 23.47 -3.62 -0.50
C GLU A 39 22.08 -4.02 -0.10
N VAL A 40 21.08 -3.58 -0.88
CA VAL A 40 19.72 -4.06 -0.73
C VAL A 40 19.83 -5.56 -0.94
N PRO A 41 19.62 -6.40 0.09
CA PRO A 41 19.77 -7.83 -0.06
C PRO A 41 18.92 -8.25 -1.25
N ASP A 42 19.48 -9.10 -2.10
CA ASP A 42 18.81 -9.64 -3.28
C ASP A 42 17.46 -10.16 -2.82
N ASN A 43 16.39 -9.46 -3.21
CA ASN A 43 15.08 -9.69 -2.61
C ASN A 43 14.59 -11.07 -3.06
N PRO A 44 14.54 -12.09 -2.18
CA PRO A 44 14.11 -13.43 -2.53
C PRO A 44 12.66 -13.49 -3.02
N LEU A 45 11.96 -12.35 -2.99
CA LEU A 45 10.60 -12.19 -3.46
C LEU A 45 10.51 -11.66 -4.91
N ARG A 46 11.63 -11.47 -5.61
CA ARG A 46 11.59 -11.16 -7.04
C ARG A 46 11.02 -12.34 -7.81
N SER A 47 9.86 -12.11 -8.39
CA SER A 47 9.18 -13.05 -9.28
C SER A 47 8.93 -12.34 -10.60
N ASP A 48 9.06 -13.06 -11.71
CA ASP A 48 8.66 -12.54 -13.03
C ASP A 48 7.14 -12.49 -13.20
N ARG A 49 6.41 -13.09 -12.26
CA ARG A 49 4.96 -13.08 -12.25
C ARG A 49 4.44 -11.70 -11.92
N LYS A 50 3.52 -11.19 -12.74
CA LYS A 50 2.78 -9.96 -12.49
C LYS A 50 1.38 -10.31 -11.98
N ILE A 51 0.96 -9.65 -10.91
CA ILE A 51 -0.36 -9.82 -10.30
C ILE A 51 -1.27 -8.71 -10.81
N ARG A 52 -2.45 -9.08 -11.31
CA ARG A 52 -3.48 -8.12 -11.73
C ARG A 52 -4.35 -7.73 -10.55
N VAL A 53 -4.30 -6.45 -10.20
CA VAL A 53 -4.99 -5.89 -9.04
C VAL A 53 -6.16 -5.04 -9.49
N GLY A 54 -7.29 -5.19 -8.80
CA GLY A 54 -8.40 -4.25 -8.81
C GLY A 54 -8.28 -3.29 -7.63
N VAL A 55 -8.44 -1.98 -7.84
CA VAL A 55 -8.40 -0.98 -6.77
C VAL A 55 -9.80 -0.42 -6.55
N VAL A 56 -10.30 -0.51 -5.32
CA VAL A 56 -11.65 -0.09 -4.93
C VAL A 56 -11.60 1.00 -3.88
N GLY A 57 -12.29 2.13 -4.13
CA GLY A 57 -12.36 3.28 -3.24
C GLY A 57 -11.40 4.40 -3.64
N GLY A 58 -11.92 5.34 -4.46
CA GLY A 58 -11.15 6.44 -5.06
C GLY A 58 -10.78 7.58 -4.12
N GLY A 59 -11.25 7.57 -2.86
CA GLY A 59 -10.80 8.53 -1.86
C GLY A 59 -9.35 8.25 -1.45
N PHE A 60 -9.16 7.22 -0.63
CA PHE A 60 -7.83 6.83 -0.11
C PHE A 60 -7.03 6.00 -1.12
N GLY A 61 -7.71 5.24 -1.98
CA GLY A 61 -7.06 4.35 -2.96
C GLY A 61 -6.11 5.05 -3.93
N CYS A 62 -6.31 6.35 -4.23
CA CYS A 62 -5.39 7.14 -5.05
C CYS A 62 -4.02 7.38 -4.39
N SER A 63 -3.88 7.19 -3.08
CA SER A 63 -2.64 7.44 -2.34
C SER A 63 -1.59 6.34 -2.49
N PHE A 64 -1.97 5.19 -3.00
CA PHE A 64 -1.08 4.05 -3.20
C PHE A 64 -0.59 3.99 -4.64
N GLN A 65 0.70 3.73 -4.82
CA GLN A 65 1.33 3.72 -6.14
C GLN A 65 1.52 2.28 -6.63
N TRP A 66 0.44 1.49 -6.68
CA TRP A 66 0.48 0.07 -7.07
C TRP A 66 1.17 -0.18 -8.41
N HIS A 67 0.99 0.73 -9.37
CA HIS A 67 1.53 0.63 -10.73
C HIS A 67 3.05 0.85 -10.80
N GLU A 68 3.66 1.41 -9.75
CA GLU A 68 5.13 1.58 -9.68
C GLU A 68 5.85 0.28 -9.31
N HIS A 69 5.14 -0.70 -8.75
CA HIS A 69 5.74 -1.99 -8.41
C HIS A 69 5.83 -2.88 -9.67
N PRO A 70 7.02 -3.41 -10.02
CA PRO A 70 7.23 -4.14 -11.27
C PRO A 70 6.37 -5.40 -11.42
N ASN A 71 5.97 -6.00 -10.32
CA ASN A 71 5.12 -7.21 -10.28
C ASN A 71 3.63 -6.91 -10.11
N CYS A 72 3.20 -5.65 -10.20
CA CYS A 72 1.81 -5.26 -10.06
C CYS A 72 1.29 -4.60 -11.34
N ILE A 73 0.11 -5.03 -11.78
CA ILE A 73 -0.64 -4.39 -12.86
C ILE A 73 -1.98 -3.97 -12.26
N VAL A 74 -2.26 -2.68 -12.22
CA VAL A 74 -3.62 -2.22 -11.93
C VAL A 74 -4.48 -2.49 -13.15
N HIS A 75 -5.31 -3.51 -13.06
CA HIS A 75 -6.14 -3.99 -14.15
C HIS A 75 -7.45 -3.24 -14.27
N ALA A 76 -8.04 -2.89 -13.12
CA ALA A 76 -9.30 -2.17 -13.06
C ALA A 76 -9.41 -1.37 -11.77
N VAL A 77 -10.30 -0.38 -11.78
CA VAL A 77 -10.64 0.43 -10.63
C VAL A 77 -12.14 0.44 -10.36
N SER A 78 -12.55 0.77 -9.15
CA SER A 78 -13.97 0.88 -8.80
C SER A 78 -14.22 1.91 -7.70
N ASP A 79 -15.31 2.64 -7.84
CA ASP A 79 -15.93 3.44 -6.79
C ASP A 79 -17.41 3.64 -7.15
N LEU A 80 -18.27 3.82 -6.16
CA LEU A 80 -19.70 4.13 -6.37
C LEU A 80 -19.87 5.52 -7.02
N ARG A 81 -18.97 6.45 -6.71
CA ARG A 81 -18.99 7.81 -7.24
C ARG A 81 -18.18 7.90 -8.53
N THR A 82 -18.77 8.51 -9.55
CA THR A 82 -18.12 8.69 -10.86
C THR A 82 -16.85 9.52 -10.77
N ASP A 83 -16.90 10.66 -10.04
CA ASP A 83 -15.75 11.54 -9.86
C ASP A 83 -14.54 10.83 -9.23
N ARG A 84 -14.79 9.93 -8.28
CA ARG A 84 -13.73 9.12 -7.65
C ARG A 84 -13.21 8.01 -8.56
N ARG A 85 -14.08 7.41 -9.40
CA ARG A 85 -13.63 6.48 -10.43
C ARG A 85 -12.71 7.15 -11.43
N ASP A 86 -13.07 8.35 -11.88
CA ASP A 86 -12.28 9.14 -12.80
C ASP A 86 -10.91 9.51 -12.20
N ALA A 87 -10.87 9.89 -10.91
CA ALA A 87 -9.62 10.13 -10.19
C ALA A 87 -8.74 8.87 -10.12
N LEU A 88 -9.31 7.70 -9.86
CA LEU A 88 -8.58 6.43 -9.91
C LEU A 88 -8.04 6.12 -11.31
N MET A 89 -8.84 6.35 -12.35
CA MET A 89 -8.42 6.16 -13.75
C MET A 89 -7.29 7.12 -14.16
N GLN A 90 -7.26 8.32 -13.60
CA GLN A 90 -6.15 9.27 -13.80
C GLN A 90 -4.89 8.86 -13.04
N THR A 91 -5.06 8.27 -11.84
CA THR A 91 -3.94 7.83 -11.00
C THR A 91 -3.28 6.57 -11.54
N TYR A 92 -4.08 5.64 -12.02
CA TYR A 92 -3.61 4.33 -12.46
C TYR A 92 -3.71 4.16 -13.98
N PRO A 93 -2.69 3.61 -14.65
CA PRO A 93 -2.70 3.35 -16.09
C PRO A 93 -3.58 2.13 -16.43
N CYS A 94 -4.88 2.24 -16.21
CA CYS A 94 -5.86 1.20 -16.52
C CYS A 94 -7.01 1.78 -17.36
N SER A 95 -7.63 0.93 -18.18
CA SER A 95 -8.75 1.31 -19.07
C SER A 95 -10.10 0.78 -18.60
N ARG A 96 -10.14 0.06 -17.47
CA ARG A 96 -11.36 -0.58 -16.96
C ARG A 96 -11.79 0.05 -15.65
N SER A 97 -13.08 0.39 -15.57
CA SER A 97 -13.69 0.83 -14.32
C SER A 97 -15.03 0.15 -14.08
N TYR A 98 -15.35 -0.06 -12.81
CA TYR A 98 -16.59 -0.68 -12.36
C TYR A 98 -17.29 0.24 -11.37
N GLU A 99 -18.62 0.21 -11.37
CA GLU A 99 -19.43 1.06 -10.50
C GLU A 99 -19.41 0.60 -9.03
N SER A 100 -19.05 -0.66 -8.78
CA SER A 100 -18.99 -1.22 -7.43
C SER A 100 -17.99 -2.37 -7.33
N LEU A 101 -17.61 -2.71 -6.09
CA LEU A 101 -16.78 -3.87 -5.79
C LEU A 101 -17.44 -5.16 -6.30
N GLU A 102 -18.75 -5.28 -6.13
CA GLU A 102 -19.52 -6.46 -6.54
C GLU A 102 -19.37 -6.73 -8.04
N LYS A 103 -19.35 -5.67 -8.86
CA LYS A 103 -19.11 -5.80 -10.31
C LYS A 103 -17.64 -6.10 -10.60
N LEU A 104 -16.71 -5.46 -9.89
CA LEU A 104 -15.29 -5.63 -10.10
C LEU A 104 -14.82 -7.06 -9.80
N ILE A 105 -15.31 -7.69 -8.74
CA ILE A 105 -14.89 -9.05 -8.36
C ILE A 105 -15.34 -10.14 -9.33
N LEU A 106 -16.28 -9.84 -10.23
CA LEU A 106 -16.70 -10.77 -11.29
C LEU A 106 -15.68 -10.84 -12.43
N ASP A 107 -14.80 -9.87 -12.56
CA ASP A 107 -13.75 -9.90 -13.59
C ASP A 107 -12.72 -11.00 -13.26
N LYS A 108 -12.71 -12.05 -14.09
CA LYS A 108 -11.83 -13.22 -13.94
C LYS A 108 -10.35 -12.91 -14.12
N GLN A 109 -10.01 -11.77 -14.70
CA GLN A 109 -8.62 -11.37 -14.89
C GLN A 109 -8.00 -10.75 -13.63
N ILE A 110 -8.80 -10.30 -12.68
CA ILE A 110 -8.33 -9.76 -11.40
C ILE A 110 -7.97 -10.91 -10.46
N GLU A 111 -6.77 -10.88 -9.91
CA GLU A 111 -6.22 -11.87 -8.99
C GLU A 111 -6.28 -11.39 -7.54
N ALA A 112 -6.15 -10.08 -7.32
CA ALA A 112 -6.18 -9.46 -6.00
C ALA A 112 -7.00 -8.17 -6.03
N VAL A 113 -7.62 -7.81 -4.90
CA VAL A 113 -8.37 -6.57 -4.76
C VAL A 113 -7.83 -5.76 -3.59
N ALA A 114 -7.50 -4.49 -3.87
CA ALA A 114 -7.11 -3.50 -2.88
C ALA A 114 -8.35 -2.67 -2.51
N ILE A 115 -8.79 -2.79 -1.25
CA ILE A 115 -10.07 -2.31 -0.74
C ILE A 115 -9.81 -1.07 0.14
N PHE A 116 -10.21 0.10 -0.36
CA PHE A 116 -10.08 1.40 0.29
C PHE A 116 -11.44 2.10 0.43
N THR A 117 -12.47 1.32 0.66
CA THR A 117 -13.83 1.77 0.92
C THR A 117 -13.96 2.36 2.33
N GLY A 118 -15.18 2.68 2.77
CA GLY A 118 -15.40 3.10 4.15
C GLY A 118 -15.19 1.97 5.15
N ALA A 119 -14.69 2.30 6.35
CA ALA A 119 -14.41 1.32 7.41
C ALA A 119 -15.56 0.34 7.72
N PRO A 120 -16.85 0.77 7.73
CA PRO A 120 -17.97 -0.15 7.96
C PRO A 120 -18.12 -1.26 6.90
N ASP A 121 -17.56 -1.05 5.71
CA ASP A 121 -17.67 -2.01 4.61
C ASP A 121 -16.45 -2.94 4.47
N HIS A 122 -15.36 -2.67 5.19
CA HIS A 122 -14.10 -3.40 4.99
C HIS A 122 -14.27 -4.90 5.16
N ALA A 123 -14.84 -5.34 6.27
CA ALA A 123 -15.00 -6.78 6.56
C ALA A 123 -15.87 -7.47 5.50
N ARG A 124 -17.01 -6.87 5.18
CA ARG A 124 -17.93 -7.38 4.13
C ARG A 124 -17.23 -7.49 2.78
N HIS A 125 -16.51 -6.46 2.37
CA HIS A 125 -15.80 -6.43 1.09
C HIS A 125 -14.64 -7.42 1.03
N VAL A 126 -13.91 -7.61 2.13
CA VAL A 126 -12.85 -8.63 2.23
C VAL A 126 -13.45 -10.03 2.06
N VAL A 127 -14.51 -10.35 2.79
CA VAL A 127 -15.19 -11.65 2.71
C VAL A 127 -15.73 -11.90 1.31
N MET A 128 -16.37 -10.92 0.69
CA MET A 128 -16.87 -11.04 -0.69
C MET A 128 -15.72 -11.29 -1.68
N THR A 129 -14.61 -10.62 -1.52
CA THR A 129 -13.42 -10.76 -2.38
C THR A 129 -12.81 -12.16 -2.26
N LEU A 130 -12.65 -12.66 -1.04
CA LEU A 130 -12.15 -14.02 -0.79
C LEU A 130 -13.11 -15.07 -1.34
N ASN A 131 -14.43 -14.86 -1.20
CA ASN A 131 -15.45 -15.75 -1.75
C ASN A 131 -15.46 -15.77 -3.29
N ALA A 132 -15.06 -14.67 -3.91
CA ALA A 132 -14.86 -14.61 -5.37
C ALA A 132 -13.53 -15.24 -5.83
N GLY A 133 -12.78 -15.88 -4.93
CA GLY A 133 -11.51 -16.56 -5.26
C GLY A 133 -10.34 -15.60 -5.50
N LYS A 134 -10.35 -14.41 -4.91
CA LYS A 134 -9.31 -13.39 -5.09
C LYS A 134 -8.62 -13.08 -3.77
N HIS A 135 -7.34 -12.76 -3.84
CA HIS A 135 -6.60 -12.20 -2.71
C HIS A 135 -7.20 -10.85 -2.32
N ALA A 136 -7.16 -10.50 -1.05
CA ALA A 136 -7.68 -9.24 -0.55
C ALA A 136 -6.63 -8.48 0.27
N ILE A 137 -6.60 -7.16 0.07
CA ILE A 137 -5.91 -6.23 0.97
C ILE A 137 -6.90 -5.13 1.32
N SER A 138 -7.02 -4.76 2.60
CA SER A 138 -7.89 -3.67 3.02
C SER A 138 -7.13 -2.58 3.76
N ALA A 139 -7.65 -1.37 3.72
CA ALA A 139 -7.22 -0.33 4.64
C ALA A 139 -7.56 -0.69 6.09
N VAL A 140 -7.03 0.08 7.03
CA VAL A 140 -7.36 0.03 8.45
C VAL A 140 -8.65 0.83 8.74
N PRO A 141 -9.46 0.38 9.70
CA PRO A 141 -9.40 -0.89 10.44
C PRO A 141 -9.86 -2.07 9.57
N ALA A 142 -9.42 -3.28 9.90
CA ALA A 142 -9.85 -4.49 9.20
C ALA A 142 -11.35 -4.77 9.36
N CYS A 143 -11.87 -4.47 10.54
CA CYS A 143 -13.24 -4.72 10.96
C CYS A 143 -13.62 -3.77 12.10
N LEU A 144 -14.90 -3.67 12.41
CA LEU A 144 -15.43 -2.85 13.50
C LEU A 144 -15.99 -3.69 14.67
N THR A 145 -16.30 -4.98 14.42
CA THR A 145 -16.85 -5.87 15.44
C THR A 145 -16.08 -7.18 15.55
N LEU A 146 -16.27 -7.90 16.66
CA LEU A 146 -15.65 -9.21 16.85
C LEU A 146 -16.21 -10.26 15.88
N GLU A 147 -17.47 -10.18 15.55
CA GLU A 147 -18.14 -11.07 14.61
C GLU A 147 -17.53 -10.91 13.21
N GLU A 148 -17.29 -9.68 12.76
CA GLU A 148 -16.59 -9.39 11.51
C GLU A 148 -15.17 -9.95 11.51
N ALA A 149 -14.44 -9.79 12.63
CA ALA A 149 -13.10 -10.35 12.80
C ALA A 149 -13.12 -11.88 12.69
N GLN A 150 -14.05 -12.53 13.36
CA GLN A 150 -14.24 -13.98 13.31
C GLN A 150 -14.55 -14.46 11.88
N GLN A 151 -15.39 -13.72 11.16
CA GLN A 151 -15.74 -14.05 9.79
C GLN A 151 -14.54 -13.94 8.85
N ILE A 152 -13.74 -12.85 8.92
CA ILE A 152 -12.51 -12.72 8.14
C ILE A 152 -11.54 -13.86 8.46
N MET A 153 -11.34 -14.17 9.73
CA MET A 153 -10.45 -15.26 10.17
C MET A 153 -10.91 -16.63 9.65
N LYS A 154 -12.22 -16.92 9.68
CA LYS A 154 -12.80 -18.14 9.16
C LYS A 154 -12.51 -18.27 7.66
N GLU A 155 -12.91 -17.27 6.86
CA GLU A 155 -12.71 -17.28 5.41
C GLU A 155 -11.23 -17.41 5.02
N THR A 156 -10.34 -16.76 5.75
CA THR A 156 -8.90 -16.83 5.50
C THR A 156 -8.32 -18.22 5.82
N LYS A 157 -8.82 -18.89 6.85
CA LYS A 157 -8.40 -20.25 7.21
C LYS A 157 -8.94 -21.31 6.24
N GLU A 158 -10.19 -21.17 5.82
CA GLU A 158 -10.84 -22.14 4.91
C GLU A 158 -10.27 -22.05 3.49
N LYS A 159 -9.87 -20.85 3.05
CA LYS A 159 -9.35 -20.59 1.70
C LYS A 159 -7.81 -20.53 1.69
N THR A 160 -7.17 -21.66 1.95
CA THR A 160 -5.70 -21.77 2.14
C THR A 160 -4.86 -21.24 0.96
N GLY A 161 -5.43 -21.24 -0.26
CA GLY A 161 -4.79 -20.69 -1.47
C GLY A 161 -4.85 -19.17 -1.59
N LEU A 162 -5.68 -18.50 -0.78
CA LEU A 162 -5.85 -17.05 -0.82
C LEU A 162 -5.09 -16.38 0.33
N ARG A 163 -4.85 -15.10 0.19
CA ARG A 163 -4.19 -14.27 1.21
C ARG A 163 -5.02 -13.03 1.47
N TYR A 164 -5.12 -12.67 2.73
CA TYR A 164 -5.64 -11.40 3.19
C TYR A 164 -4.54 -10.64 3.93
N MET A 165 -4.47 -9.33 3.71
CA MET A 165 -3.57 -8.42 4.43
C MET A 165 -4.33 -7.15 4.82
N MET A 166 -4.24 -6.76 6.08
CA MET A 166 -4.59 -5.41 6.51
C MET A 166 -3.39 -4.49 6.22
N ALA A 167 -3.62 -3.43 5.46
CA ALA A 167 -2.57 -2.50 5.04
C ALA A 167 -2.27 -1.47 6.14
N GLU A 168 -1.64 -1.90 7.23
CA GLU A 168 -1.11 -1.01 8.25
C GLU A 168 0.23 -0.43 7.79
N THR A 169 0.17 0.75 7.19
CA THR A 169 1.34 1.39 6.58
C THR A 169 2.41 1.80 7.57
N ASN A 170 2.04 2.14 8.82
CA ASN A 170 3.00 2.49 9.87
C ASN A 170 3.93 1.33 10.25
N TYR A 171 3.46 0.09 10.09
CA TYR A 171 4.28 -1.10 10.36
C TYR A 171 5.59 -1.10 9.57
N CYS A 172 5.60 -0.55 8.36
CA CYS A 172 6.74 -0.51 7.45
C CYS A 172 7.55 0.80 7.52
N THR A 173 7.20 1.75 8.39
CA THR A 173 7.95 3.00 8.50
C THR A 173 9.29 2.78 9.22
N GLN A 174 10.30 3.58 8.86
CA GLN A 174 11.67 3.43 9.37
C GLN A 174 11.73 3.51 10.91
N HIS A 175 10.97 4.41 11.51
CA HIS A 175 10.93 4.53 12.98
C HIS A 175 10.31 3.30 13.66
N CYS A 176 9.27 2.68 13.07
CA CYS A 176 8.68 1.45 13.61
C CYS A 176 9.62 0.24 13.43
N ILE A 177 10.35 0.19 12.32
CA ILE A 177 11.37 -0.84 12.09
C ILE A 177 12.50 -0.70 13.12
N ALA A 178 13.00 0.54 13.34
CA ALA A 178 14.03 0.81 14.33
C ALA A 178 13.55 0.49 15.76
N ALA A 179 12.33 0.90 16.12
CA ALA A 179 11.75 0.61 17.43
C ALA A 179 11.64 -0.90 17.68
N ARG A 180 11.15 -1.68 16.70
CA ARG A 180 11.09 -3.15 16.82
C ARG A 180 12.48 -3.78 17.05
N LYS A 181 13.48 -3.29 16.31
CA LYS A 181 14.86 -3.78 16.50
C LYS A 181 15.36 -3.47 17.90
N LEU A 182 15.19 -2.24 18.40
CA LEU A 182 15.56 -1.86 19.75
C LEU A 182 14.82 -2.69 20.80
N TYR A 183 13.54 -3.00 20.59
CA TYR A 183 12.79 -3.87 21.47
C TYR A 183 13.35 -5.29 21.50
N GLN A 184 13.64 -5.86 20.33
CA GLN A 184 14.25 -7.19 20.19
C GLN A 184 15.64 -7.27 20.85
N ASP A 185 16.41 -6.17 20.78
CA ASP A 185 17.71 -6.02 21.41
C ASP A 185 17.63 -5.74 22.93
N GLY A 186 16.42 -5.74 23.52
CA GLY A 186 16.19 -5.49 24.95
C GLY A 186 16.47 -4.05 25.43
N LYS A 187 16.55 -3.09 24.48
CA LYS A 187 16.89 -1.69 24.80
C LYS A 187 15.78 -0.90 25.50
N PHE A 188 14.56 -1.39 25.46
CA PHE A 188 13.42 -0.79 26.17
C PHE A 188 13.21 -1.37 27.57
N GLY A 189 14.07 -2.28 28.05
CA GLY A 189 13.90 -2.96 29.32
C GLY A 189 12.82 -4.05 29.27
N GLN A 190 12.47 -4.57 30.45
CA GLN A 190 11.33 -5.50 30.54
C GLN A 190 10.05 -4.66 30.49
N GLY A 191 9.24 -4.89 29.46
CA GLY A 191 7.88 -4.35 29.40
C GLY A 191 7.08 -4.87 30.58
N ALA A 192 6.37 -3.97 31.25
CA ALA A 192 5.47 -4.31 32.33
C ALA A 192 4.23 -5.05 31.81
#